data_8bb8f9e9debac54dc437b863c72a6363
#
_entry.id   8bb8f9e9debac54dc437b863c72a6363
#
_cell.length_a   1.000
_cell.length_b   1.000
_cell.length_c   1.000
_cell.angle_alpha   90.00
_cell.angle_beta   90.00
_cell.angle_gamma   90.00
#
_symmetry.space_group_name_H-M   'P 1'
#
loop_
_entity.id
_entity.type
_entity.pdbx_description
1 polymer ?
#
loop_
_entity_poly.entity_id
_entity_poly.type
_entity_poly.pdbx_seq_one_letter_code
_entity_poly.pdbx_strand_id
1 'polypeptide(L)'
;MVKFMITFSTPANVGAFETAYNDLLALVERMPHIERRQVVNVLGSPMGEAPYYRILEIYFASVEQMEASLRSPAGQETGGELGRRFAAGKYAAFYAEVYEEAGGSTPTG
;
A
#
# COMPACT_ATOMS: atom_id res chain seq x y z
N MET A 1 -1.19 -10.42 12.27
CA MET A 1 -1.10 -9.08 11.67
C MET A 1 -1.59 -9.13 10.23
N VAL A 2 -2.23 -8.09 9.78
CA VAL A 2 -2.67 -7.99 8.39
C VAL A 2 -2.09 -6.74 7.77
N LYS A 3 -1.97 -6.72 6.45
CA LYS A 3 -1.59 -5.50 5.74
C LYS A 3 -2.55 -5.21 4.60
N PHE A 4 -2.85 -3.94 4.45
CA PHE A 4 -3.62 -3.42 3.33
C PHE A 4 -2.62 -2.90 2.32
N MET A 5 -2.72 -3.36 1.09
CA MET A 5 -1.76 -3.05 0.05
C MET A 5 -2.44 -2.30 -1.09
N ILE A 6 -1.74 -1.31 -1.61
CA ILE A 6 -2.16 -0.66 -2.85
C ILE A 6 -0.99 -0.74 -3.81
N THR A 7 -1.20 -1.39 -4.94
CA THR A 7 -0.19 -1.50 -5.98
C THR A 7 -0.52 -0.51 -7.10
N PHE A 8 0.51 0.14 -7.63
CA PHE A 8 0.35 1.13 -8.70
C PHE A 8 1.18 0.69 -9.90
N SER A 9 0.55 0.70 -11.06
CA SER A 9 1.24 0.45 -12.34
C SER A 9 2.09 1.65 -12.70
N THR A 10 3.01 1.48 -13.64
CA THR A 10 3.85 2.57 -14.12
C THR A 10 2.98 3.71 -14.66
N PRO A 11 3.13 4.93 -14.11
CA PRO A 11 2.29 6.05 -14.53
C PRO A 11 2.72 6.60 -15.89
N ALA A 12 1.77 7.15 -16.62
CA ALA A 12 2.06 7.85 -17.87
C ALA A 12 2.79 9.17 -17.61
N ASN A 13 2.47 9.83 -16.49
CA ASN A 13 3.11 11.07 -16.07
C ASN A 13 3.62 10.92 -14.65
N VAL A 14 4.93 10.75 -14.52
CA VAL A 14 5.59 10.51 -13.21
C VAL A 14 5.39 11.69 -12.27
N GLY A 15 5.55 12.92 -12.75
CA GLY A 15 5.39 14.10 -11.89
C GLY A 15 4.00 14.21 -11.31
N ALA A 16 2.97 14.00 -12.13
CA ALA A 16 1.58 14.03 -11.68
C ALA A 16 1.31 12.90 -10.69
N PHE A 17 1.87 11.73 -10.93
CA PHE A 17 1.73 10.60 -10.02
C PHE A 17 2.34 10.91 -8.67
N GLU A 18 3.56 11.42 -8.64
CA GLU A 18 4.24 11.69 -7.38
C GLU A 18 3.50 12.74 -6.54
N THR A 19 2.95 13.76 -7.18
CA THR A 19 2.13 14.76 -6.50
C THR A 19 0.89 14.12 -5.89
N ALA A 20 0.15 13.34 -6.67
CA ALA A 20 -1.05 12.67 -6.20
C ALA A 20 -0.73 11.67 -5.09
N TYR A 21 0.39 10.95 -5.21
CA TYR A 21 0.81 9.97 -4.22
C TYR A 21 1.16 10.62 -2.88
N ASN A 22 1.88 11.74 -2.92
CA ASN A 22 2.20 12.48 -1.69
C ASN A 22 0.94 12.98 -1.00
N ASP A 23 -0.04 13.45 -1.75
CA ASP A 23 -1.32 13.88 -1.19
C ASP A 23 -2.06 12.70 -0.55
N LEU A 24 -2.01 11.54 -1.20
CA LEU A 24 -2.61 10.31 -0.67
C LEU A 24 -1.94 9.90 0.66
N LEU A 25 -0.61 9.95 0.72
CA LEU A 25 0.13 9.61 1.94
C LEU A 25 -0.26 10.54 3.11
N ALA A 26 -0.49 11.81 2.83
CA ALA A 26 -0.90 12.76 3.86
C ALA A 26 -2.26 12.38 4.46
N LEU A 27 -3.16 11.84 3.66
CA LEU A 27 -4.45 11.35 4.14
C LEU A 27 -4.29 10.05 4.92
N VAL A 28 -3.46 9.14 4.44
CA VAL A 28 -3.19 7.87 5.11
C VAL A 28 -2.67 8.12 6.52
N GLU A 29 -1.83 9.14 6.73
CA GLU A 29 -1.30 9.48 8.06
C GLU A 29 -2.40 9.76 9.09
N ARG A 30 -3.58 10.16 8.66
CA ARG A 30 -4.67 10.47 9.58
C ARG A 30 -5.57 9.28 9.87
N MET A 31 -5.36 8.16 9.22
CA MET A 31 -6.15 6.95 9.46
C MET A 31 -5.78 6.33 10.81
N PRO A 32 -6.78 5.93 11.61
CA PRO A 32 -6.50 5.34 12.93
C PRO A 32 -6.03 3.89 12.82
N HIS A 33 -5.43 3.40 13.91
CA HIS A 33 -5.04 1.99 14.10
C HIS A 33 -3.90 1.49 13.23
N ILE A 34 -3.23 2.34 12.49
CA ILE A 34 -2.08 1.92 11.69
C ILE A 34 -0.90 1.63 12.61
N GLU A 35 -0.37 0.40 12.52
CA GLU A 35 0.81 0.00 13.27
C GLU A 35 2.08 0.54 12.62
N ARG A 36 2.17 0.42 11.31
CA ARG A 36 3.26 0.98 10.50
C ARG A 36 2.86 0.97 9.05
N ARG A 37 3.61 1.69 8.24
CA ARG A 37 3.42 1.66 6.80
C ARG A 37 4.78 1.59 6.13
N GLN A 38 4.80 1.02 4.93
CA GLN A 38 6.00 0.96 4.10
C GLN A 38 5.67 1.43 2.71
N VAL A 39 6.59 2.19 2.15
CA VAL A 39 6.53 2.61 0.75
C VAL A 39 7.56 1.77 0.01
N VAL A 40 7.10 1.06 -1.00
CA VAL A 40 7.95 0.18 -1.78
C VAL A 40 8.12 0.77 -3.17
N ASN A 41 9.35 1.15 -3.50
CA ASN A 41 9.69 1.63 -4.83
C ASN A 41 10.22 0.45 -5.62
N VAL A 42 9.50 0.06 -6.66
CA VAL A 42 9.89 -1.07 -7.48
C VAL A 42 11.02 -0.65 -8.40
N LEU A 43 12.12 -1.38 -8.37
CA LEU A 43 13.32 -1.03 -9.13
C LEU A 43 13.38 -1.71 -10.49
N GLY A 44 12.79 -2.89 -10.61
CA GLY A 44 12.81 -3.63 -11.86
C GLY A 44 12.45 -5.07 -11.65
N SER A 45 12.68 -5.88 -12.68
CA SER A 45 12.44 -7.31 -12.64
C SER A 45 13.49 -8.02 -13.49
N PRO A 46 13.97 -9.19 -13.05
CA PRO A 46 14.88 -9.98 -13.87
C PRO A 46 14.21 -10.51 -15.15
N MET A 47 12.89 -10.44 -15.22
CA MET A 47 12.11 -10.92 -16.37
C MET A 47 11.75 -9.81 -17.35
N GLY A 48 12.32 -8.62 -17.20
CA GLY A 48 12.01 -7.47 -18.04
C GLY A 48 11.37 -6.36 -17.25
N GLU A 49 10.28 -5.78 -17.76
CA GLU A 49 9.59 -4.72 -17.05
C GLU A 49 8.87 -5.28 -15.82
N ALA A 50 8.98 -4.56 -14.69
CA ALA A 50 8.24 -4.91 -13.51
C ALA A 50 6.76 -4.58 -13.69
N PRO A 51 5.85 -5.40 -13.09
CA PRO A 51 4.42 -5.16 -13.23
C PRO A 51 3.92 -3.94 -12.45
N TYR A 52 4.72 -3.47 -11.48
CA TYR A 52 4.33 -2.36 -10.62
C TYR A 52 5.41 -1.31 -10.56
N TYR A 53 4.98 -0.08 -10.30
CA TYR A 53 5.86 1.07 -10.12
C TYR A 53 6.06 1.38 -8.64
N ARG A 54 4.99 1.32 -7.86
CA ARG A 54 4.99 1.63 -6.44
C ARG A 54 4.02 0.72 -5.71
N ILE A 55 4.34 0.37 -4.47
CA ILE A 55 3.44 -0.39 -3.60
C ILE A 55 3.40 0.30 -2.25
N LEU A 56 2.19 0.58 -1.76
CA LEU A 56 1.98 1.10 -0.42
C LEU A 56 1.47 -0.04 0.45
N GLU A 57 2.13 -0.28 1.59
CA GLU A 57 1.75 -1.33 2.52
C GLU A 57 1.44 -0.71 3.87
N ILE A 58 0.22 -0.94 4.35
CA ILE A 58 -0.26 -0.39 5.62
C ILE A 58 -0.60 -1.55 6.53
N TYR A 59 0.05 -1.61 7.70
CA TYR A 59 -0.05 -2.73 8.63
C TYR A 59 -1.00 -2.43 9.75
N PHE A 60 -1.83 -3.42 10.09
CA PHE A 60 -2.80 -3.36 11.18
C PHE A 60 -2.66 -4.61 12.05
N ALA A 61 -3.01 -4.49 13.32
CA ALA A 61 -2.93 -5.61 14.26
C ALA A 61 -3.89 -6.74 13.87
N SER A 62 -5.05 -6.39 13.32
CA SER A 62 -6.10 -7.36 12.99
C SER A 62 -6.96 -6.84 11.85
N VAL A 63 -7.77 -7.74 11.27
CA VAL A 63 -8.74 -7.37 10.24
C VAL A 63 -9.75 -6.36 10.81
N GLU A 64 -10.18 -6.53 12.06
CA GLU A 64 -11.15 -5.64 12.68
C GLU A 64 -10.60 -4.23 12.81
N GLN A 65 -9.33 -4.09 13.19
CA GLN A 65 -8.68 -2.78 13.26
C GLN A 65 -8.54 -2.16 11.88
N MET A 66 -8.19 -2.97 10.89
CA MET A 66 -8.10 -2.50 9.51
C MET A 66 -9.44 -1.99 9.01
N GLU A 67 -10.51 -2.78 9.21
CA GLU A 67 -11.83 -2.38 8.77
C GLU A 67 -12.31 -1.11 9.47
N ALA A 68 -12.05 -1.00 10.76
CA ALA A 68 -12.37 0.22 11.51
C ALA A 68 -11.66 1.43 10.94
N SER A 69 -10.38 1.27 10.57
CA SER A 69 -9.59 2.33 9.97
C SER A 69 -10.14 2.74 8.60
N LEU A 70 -10.47 1.75 7.76
CA LEU A 70 -11.00 2.03 6.42
C LEU A 70 -12.36 2.70 6.48
N ARG A 71 -13.17 2.38 7.48
CA ARG A 71 -14.49 2.99 7.66
C ARG A 71 -14.47 4.34 8.37
N SER A 72 -13.34 4.70 8.96
CA SER A 72 -13.20 6.00 9.62
C SER A 72 -13.35 7.14 8.61
N PRO A 73 -13.64 8.37 9.07
CA PRO A 73 -13.67 9.51 8.15
C PRO A 73 -12.39 9.66 7.35
N ALA A 74 -11.22 9.49 8.00
CA ALA A 74 -9.94 9.57 7.31
C ALA A 74 -9.77 8.44 6.29
N GLY A 75 -10.23 7.23 6.62
CA GLY A 75 -10.19 6.10 5.70
C GLY A 75 -11.05 6.33 4.47
N GLN A 76 -12.24 6.86 4.66
CA GLN A 76 -13.15 7.16 3.55
C GLN A 76 -12.61 8.29 2.67
N GLU A 77 -12.01 9.29 3.28
CA GLU A 77 -11.39 10.38 2.54
C GLU A 77 -10.22 9.87 1.70
N THR A 78 -9.41 8.99 2.28
CA THR A 78 -8.30 8.36 1.57
C THR A 78 -8.79 7.54 0.37
N GLY A 79 -9.83 6.73 0.57
CA GLY A 79 -10.43 5.95 -0.51
C GLY A 79 -11.00 6.82 -1.62
N GLY A 80 -11.63 7.92 -1.25
CA GLY A 80 -12.15 8.89 -2.21
C GLY A 80 -11.05 9.54 -3.03
N GLU A 81 -9.94 9.90 -2.38
CA GLU A 81 -8.79 10.49 -3.07
C GLU A 81 -8.18 9.49 -4.05
N LEU A 82 -8.03 8.25 -3.62
CA LEU A 82 -7.51 7.19 -4.48
C LEU A 82 -8.34 7.06 -5.76
N GLY A 83 -9.66 7.01 -5.62
CA GLY A 83 -10.55 6.89 -6.78
C GLY A 83 -10.58 8.11 -7.68
N ARG A 84 -10.36 9.31 -7.12
CA ARG A 84 -10.38 10.55 -7.92
C ARG A 84 -9.06 10.83 -8.63
N ARG A 85 -7.95 10.52 -7.99
CA ARG A 85 -6.63 10.97 -8.44
C ARG A 85 -5.87 9.92 -9.23
N PHE A 86 -6.32 8.67 -9.20
CA PHE A 86 -5.63 7.57 -9.87
C PHE A 86 -6.58 6.88 -10.83
N ALA A 87 -6.12 6.63 -12.05
CA ALA A 87 -6.95 6.06 -13.10
C ALA A 87 -7.36 4.63 -12.76
N ALA A 88 -8.61 4.31 -13.07
CA ALA A 88 -9.12 2.95 -12.90
C ALA A 88 -8.26 1.98 -13.73
N GLY A 89 -7.96 0.82 -13.14
CA GLY A 89 -7.10 -0.17 -13.77
C GLY A 89 -5.61 0.10 -13.64
N LYS A 90 -5.23 1.25 -13.08
CA LYS A 90 -3.82 1.58 -12.85
C LYS A 90 -3.39 1.35 -11.40
N TYR A 91 -4.31 0.95 -10.56
CA TYR A 91 -4.02 0.56 -9.18
C TYR A 91 -4.90 -0.61 -8.78
N ALA A 92 -4.47 -1.32 -7.75
CA ALA A 92 -5.26 -2.38 -7.13
C ALA A 92 -5.10 -2.29 -5.63
N ALA A 93 -6.17 -2.57 -4.90
CA ALA A 93 -6.15 -2.54 -3.44
C ALA A 93 -6.67 -3.88 -2.91
N PHE A 94 -5.94 -4.45 -1.96
CA PHE A 94 -6.31 -5.72 -1.35
C PHE A 94 -5.61 -5.84 0.00
N TYR A 95 -5.96 -6.85 0.78
CA TYR A 95 -5.29 -7.07 2.07
C TYR A 95 -4.95 -8.54 2.23
N ALA A 96 -3.97 -8.81 3.08
CA ALA A 96 -3.39 -10.13 3.26
C ALA A 96 -2.95 -10.33 4.71
N GLU A 97 -2.92 -11.58 5.14
CA GLU A 97 -2.32 -11.93 6.41
C GLU A 97 -0.79 -11.93 6.27
N VAL A 98 -0.13 -11.55 7.34
CA VAL A 98 1.32 -11.52 7.39
C VAL A 98 1.82 -12.42 8.49
N TYR A 99 2.67 -13.35 8.12
CA TYR A 99 3.39 -14.21 9.05
C TYR A 99 4.87 -13.91 8.90
N GLU A 100 5.50 -13.53 10.00
CA GLU A 100 6.95 -13.36 9.99
C GLU A 100 7.60 -14.66 10.40
N GLU A 101 8.54 -15.10 9.61
CA GLU A 101 9.33 -16.27 9.91
C GLU A 101 10.78 -15.85 10.04
N ALA A 102 11.53 -16.54 10.87
CA ALA A 102 12.96 -16.35 10.97
C ALA A 102 13.58 -16.61 9.59
N GLY A 103 14.65 -15.90 9.26
CA GLY A 103 15.31 -16.07 7.98
C GLY A 103 15.63 -17.52 7.70
N GLY A 104 15.52 -17.91 6.44
CA GLY A 104 15.60 -19.28 6.02
C GLY A 104 16.96 -19.95 6.17
N SER A 105 17.93 -19.28 6.71
CA SER A 105 19.25 -19.83 6.94
C SER A 105 19.42 -20.29 8.37
N THR A 106 18.35 -20.69 9.01
CA THR A 106 18.49 -21.26 10.34
C THR A 106 19.44 -22.44 10.23
N PRO A 107 20.55 -22.43 10.91
CA PRO A 107 21.40 -23.58 10.89
C PRO A 107 20.60 -24.68 11.55
N THR A 108 20.16 -25.53 10.74
CA THR A 108 19.61 -26.73 11.25
C THR A 108 20.74 -27.50 11.77
N GLY A 109 21.00 -27.22 12.84
CA GLY A 109 22.07 -27.97 13.51
C GLY A 109 22.54 -28.88 12.69
#